data_dc81c97e055bbc277bd061fdbce0d373
#
_entry.id   dc81c97e055bbc277bd061fdbce0d373
#
_cell.length_a   1.000
_cell.length_b   1.000
_cell.length_c   1.000
_cell.angle_alpha   90.00
_cell.angle_beta   90.00
_cell.angle_gamma   90.00
#
_symmetry.space_group_name_H-M   'P 1'
#
loop_
_entity.id
_entity.type
_entity.pdbx_description
1 polymer ?
#
loop_
_entity_poly.entity_id
_entity_poly.type
_entity_poly.pdbx_seq_one_letter_code
_entity_poly.pdbx_strand_id
1 'polypeptide(L)'
;ARLVCGYVYCNAGNGESTTDVVFSGHHIISENGTMIKESRGFDSELIYGDLDLKKLSSERRKMTTFKSYHNYETIYFDSTNIDLNTTYYYDPHPFVPSNRDLRAKRCKEVFDIQTRGLMQRLKATGIKKVVIGISGGLDSTLALLVCTMAFKKLNYDTKDIIAITMPCFGTTSRTKNNALGLMEELAVTSIEVDITESVRIQFRDIEQDENIHDVTYENVQARTRTEILM
;
A
#
# COMPACT_ATOMS: atom_id res chain seq x y z
N ALA A 1 1.28 -5.60 29.82
CA ALA A 1 1.24 -5.42 31.29
C ALA A 1 -0.13 -5.77 31.91
N ARG A 2 -1.25 -5.33 31.31
CA ARG A 2 -2.60 -5.52 31.94
C ARG A 2 -2.95 -6.96 32.30
N LEU A 3 -2.53 -7.95 31.51
CA LEU A 3 -2.85 -9.36 31.72
C LEU A 3 -1.79 -10.11 32.52
N VAL A 4 -0.65 -9.50 32.81
CA VAL A 4 0.49 -10.12 33.51
C VAL A 4 0.80 -11.51 32.89
N CYS A 5 1.09 -11.54 31.62
CA CYS A 5 1.37 -12.78 30.89
C CYS A 5 2.55 -12.62 29.91
N GLY A 6 3.06 -13.74 29.46
CA GLY A 6 3.84 -13.80 28.24
C GLY A 6 2.89 -13.72 27.04
N TYR A 7 3.29 -13.01 26.02
CA TYR A 7 2.53 -12.86 24.80
C TYR A 7 3.41 -13.12 23.60
N VAL A 8 3.02 -14.07 22.78
CA VAL A 8 3.69 -14.41 21.53
C VAL A 8 2.73 -14.13 20.39
N TYR A 9 3.15 -13.27 19.49
CA TYR A 9 2.40 -12.94 18.28
C TYR A 9 3.16 -13.41 17.05
N CYS A 10 2.54 -14.27 16.27
CA CYS A 10 3.04 -14.73 14.99
C CYS A 10 2.13 -14.19 13.88
N ASN A 11 2.69 -13.41 13.00
CA ASN A 11 1.97 -12.91 11.84
C ASN A 11 2.23 -13.82 10.64
N ALA A 12 1.28 -13.83 9.69
CA ALA A 12 1.49 -14.44 8.38
C ALA A 12 2.67 -13.78 7.66
N GLY A 13 3.44 -14.56 6.95
CA GLY A 13 4.69 -14.14 6.33
C GLY A 13 4.66 -14.10 4.81
N ASN A 14 5.85 -13.94 4.27
CA ASN A 14 6.07 -13.87 2.84
C ASN A 14 5.69 -15.20 2.16
N GLY A 15 4.79 -15.14 1.19
CA GLY A 15 4.35 -16.30 0.42
C GLY A 15 3.01 -16.89 0.87
N GLU A 16 2.44 -16.45 1.99
CA GLU A 16 1.16 -16.96 2.49
C GLU A 16 -0.06 -16.36 1.76
N SER A 17 0.13 -15.31 0.99
CA SER A 17 -0.85 -14.81 0.04
C SER A 17 -0.22 -14.58 -1.33
N THR A 18 -0.97 -14.86 -2.39
CA THR A 18 -0.56 -14.65 -3.79
C THR A 18 -1.45 -13.65 -4.51
N THR A 19 -2.44 -13.07 -3.80
CA THR A 19 -3.45 -12.17 -4.37
C THR A 19 -3.34 -10.75 -3.79
N ASP A 20 -4.34 -10.29 -3.07
CA ASP A 20 -4.50 -8.87 -2.72
C ASP A 20 -3.87 -8.48 -1.38
N VAL A 21 -3.48 -9.48 -0.59
CA VAL A 21 -2.96 -9.26 0.76
C VAL A 21 -1.45 -9.45 0.81
N VAL A 22 -0.76 -8.51 1.45
CA VAL A 22 0.67 -8.60 1.74
C VAL A 22 0.86 -8.68 3.24
N PHE A 23 1.39 -9.82 3.72
CA PHE A 23 1.67 -10.02 5.13
C PHE A 23 3.10 -9.60 5.46
N SER A 24 3.26 -8.94 6.59
CA SER A 24 4.55 -8.40 7.01
C SER A 24 5.48 -9.45 7.65
N GLY A 25 4.94 -10.56 8.14
CA GLY A 25 5.74 -11.53 8.89
C GLY A 25 6.30 -10.94 10.19
N HIS A 26 5.68 -9.91 10.74
CA HIS A 26 6.16 -9.23 11.94
C HIS A 26 5.76 -10.01 13.21
N HIS A 27 6.74 -10.61 13.85
CA HIS A 27 6.57 -11.43 15.04
C HIS A 27 6.98 -10.67 16.30
N ILE A 28 6.32 -10.93 17.41
CA ILE A 28 6.57 -10.25 18.69
C ILE A 28 6.57 -11.26 19.83
N ILE A 29 7.54 -11.15 20.72
CA ILE A 29 7.55 -11.82 22.02
C ILE A 29 7.62 -10.75 23.09
N SER A 30 6.67 -10.74 24.02
CA SER A 30 6.64 -9.82 25.13
C SER A 30 6.30 -10.49 26.46
N GLU A 31 6.79 -9.95 27.57
CA GLU A 31 6.50 -10.39 28.93
C GLU A 31 6.02 -9.21 29.76
N ASN A 32 4.84 -9.32 30.32
CA ASN A 32 4.22 -8.31 31.18
C ASN A 32 4.28 -6.87 30.63
N GLY A 33 4.17 -6.73 29.31
CA GLY A 33 4.21 -5.44 28.60
C GLY A 33 5.62 -4.96 28.21
N THR A 34 6.65 -5.73 28.56
CA THR A 34 8.02 -5.46 28.09
C THR A 34 8.27 -6.26 26.82
N MET A 35 8.77 -5.60 25.77
CA MET A 35 9.21 -6.26 24.54
C MET A 35 10.48 -7.04 24.81
N ILE A 36 10.45 -8.36 24.58
CA ILE A 36 11.62 -9.25 24.69
C ILE A 36 12.31 -9.35 23.36
N LYS A 37 11.54 -9.62 22.31
CA LYS A 37 12.04 -9.78 20.95
C LYS A 37 11.00 -9.36 19.93
N GLU A 38 11.49 -8.81 18.83
CA GLU A 38 10.69 -8.35 17.70
C GLU A 38 11.42 -8.71 16.41
N SER A 39 10.72 -9.27 15.43
CA SER A 39 11.29 -9.50 14.10
C SER A 39 11.25 -8.23 13.25
N ARG A 40 12.08 -8.17 12.23
CA ARG A 40 11.95 -7.16 11.18
C ARG A 40 10.81 -7.54 10.26
N GLY A 41 9.98 -6.58 9.91
CA GLY A 41 8.91 -6.80 8.94
C GLY A 41 9.47 -7.23 7.58
N PHE A 42 8.76 -8.15 6.93
CA PHE A 42 9.06 -8.73 5.61
C PHE A 42 10.26 -9.67 5.56
N ASP A 43 10.87 -10.00 6.68
CA ASP A 43 11.89 -11.02 6.75
C ASP A 43 11.27 -12.31 7.32
N SER A 44 11.56 -13.45 6.70
CA SER A 44 11.14 -14.78 7.22
C SER A 44 12.14 -15.20 8.30
N GLU A 45 12.09 -14.52 9.43
CA GLU A 45 13.02 -14.71 10.55
C GLU A 45 12.32 -15.48 11.67
N LEU A 46 12.99 -16.51 12.19
CA LEU A 46 12.58 -17.17 13.42
C LEU A 46 13.13 -16.36 14.61
N ILE A 47 12.25 -15.95 15.52
CA ILE A 47 12.66 -15.26 16.74
C ILE A 47 12.48 -16.16 17.96
N TYR A 48 13.41 -16.04 18.92
CA TYR A 48 13.42 -16.80 20.15
C TYR A 48 13.46 -15.84 21.33
N GLY A 49 12.80 -16.18 22.42
CA GLY A 49 12.82 -15.42 23.66
C GLY A 49 12.40 -16.27 24.85
N ASP A 50 13.01 -16.03 25.98
CA ASP A 50 12.70 -16.69 27.24
C ASP A 50 11.63 -15.92 28.01
N LEU A 51 10.67 -16.63 28.59
CA LEU A 51 9.63 -16.08 29.45
C LEU A 51 9.79 -16.61 30.87
N ASP A 52 9.87 -15.71 31.86
CA ASP A 52 9.95 -16.07 33.29
C ASP A 52 8.54 -16.33 33.85
N LEU A 53 8.07 -17.56 33.73
CA LEU A 53 6.76 -17.98 34.22
C LEU A 53 6.63 -17.86 35.76
N LYS A 54 7.73 -18.02 36.50
CA LYS A 54 7.72 -17.88 37.97
C LYS A 54 7.50 -16.43 38.36
N LYS A 55 8.18 -15.49 37.69
CA LYS A 55 8.01 -14.05 37.88
C LYS A 55 6.57 -13.64 37.56
N LEU A 56 6.03 -14.06 36.40
CA LEU A 56 4.66 -13.77 36.01
C LEU A 56 3.64 -14.29 37.03
N SER A 57 3.82 -15.51 37.53
CA SER A 57 2.99 -16.08 38.60
C SER A 57 3.07 -15.30 39.90
N SER A 58 4.25 -14.83 40.27
CA SER A 58 4.47 -13.98 41.46
C SER A 58 3.76 -12.62 41.30
N GLU A 59 3.91 -11.97 40.14
CA GLU A 59 3.27 -10.69 39.89
C GLU A 59 1.74 -10.80 39.89
N ARG A 60 1.17 -11.86 39.31
CA ARG A 60 -0.28 -12.13 39.40
C ARG A 60 -0.79 -12.27 40.81
N ARG A 61 -0.05 -12.95 41.69
CA ARG A 61 -0.43 -13.10 43.11
C ARG A 61 -0.45 -11.79 43.87
N LYS A 62 0.36 -10.79 43.46
CA LYS A 62 0.36 -9.47 44.06
C LYS A 62 -0.83 -8.60 43.62
N MET A 63 -1.50 -8.97 42.56
CA MET A 63 -2.64 -8.20 42.03
C MET A 63 -3.90 -8.50 42.83
N THR A 64 -4.17 -7.68 43.83
CA THR A 64 -5.38 -7.78 44.69
C THR A 64 -6.52 -6.90 44.23
N THR A 65 -6.33 -6.14 43.17
CA THR A 65 -7.30 -5.14 42.66
C THR A 65 -8.41 -5.72 41.78
N PHE A 66 -8.27 -6.95 41.28
CA PHE A 66 -9.33 -7.63 40.53
C PHE A 66 -10.25 -8.37 41.48
N LYS A 67 -11.24 -7.65 41.99
CA LYS A 67 -12.40 -8.28 42.63
C LYS A 67 -13.49 -8.42 41.58
N SER A 68 -14.08 -9.60 41.42
CA SER A 68 -15.28 -9.76 40.63
C SER A 68 -16.47 -9.17 41.40
N TYR A 69 -16.94 -8.03 40.94
CA TYR A 69 -18.20 -7.45 41.41
C TYR A 69 -19.30 -7.90 40.46
N HIS A 70 -20.35 -8.50 40.98
CA HIS A 70 -21.47 -9.01 40.16
C HIS A 70 -22.72 -8.10 40.22
N ASN A 71 -22.70 -7.09 41.07
CA ASN A 71 -23.81 -6.16 41.24
C ASN A 71 -23.35 -4.73 40.94
N TYR A 72 -23.74 -4.26 39.75
CA TYR A 72 -23.59 -2.85 39.37
C TYR A 72 -24.98 -2.22 39.34
N GLU A 73 -25.11 -1.04 39.90
CA GLU A 73 -26.27 -0.20 39.70
C GLU A 73 -26.18 0.43 38.31
N THR A 74 -27.20 0.25 37.49
CA THR A 74 -27.29 0.84 36.16
C THR A 74 -27.99 2.19 36.24
N ILE A 75 -27.28 3.25 35.96
CA ILE A 75 -27.83 4.61 35.90
C ILE A 75 -28.16 4.91 34.44
N TYR A 76 -29.47 5.14 34.18
CA TYR A 76 -29.92 5.59 32.87
C TYR A 76 -29.96 7.11 32.85
N PHE A 77 -29.48 7.70 31.72
CA PHE A 77 -29.60 9.12 31.51
C PHE A 77 -29.96 9.39 30.04
N ASP A 78 -30.76 10.44 29.82
CA ASP A 78 -31.04 10.93 28.47
C ASP A 78 -29.93 11.88 28.03
N SER A 79 -29.26 11.55 26.92
CA SER A 79 -28.33 12.48 26.29
C SER A 79 -29.09 13.35 25.31
N THR A 80 -29.31 14.61 25.68
CA THR A 80 -29.71 15.63 24.71
C THR A 80 -28.50 15.98 23.85
N ASN A 81 -28.71 16.23 22.54
CA ASN A 81 -27.68 16.76 21.66
C ASN A 81 -27.25 18.13 22.18
N ILE A 82 -26.14 18.16 22.91
CA ILE A 82 -25.48 19.39 23.31
C ILE A 82 -24.47 19.72 22.22
N ASP A 83 -24.58 20.90 21.62
CA ASP A 83 -23.51 21.43 20.77
C ASP A 83 -22.26 21.62 21.64
N LEU A 84 -21.41 20.61 21.64
CA LEU A 84 -20.12 20.65 22.32
C LEU A 84 -19.15 21.43 21.43
N ASN A 85 -18.87 22.66 21.78
CA ASN A 85 -17.68 23.36 21.31
C ASN A 85 -16.45 22.63 21.86
N THR A 86 -16.04 21.57 21.15
CA THR A 86 -14.85 20.83 21.53
C THR A 86 -13.60 21.61 21.19
N THR A 87 -12.70 21.71 22.15
CA THR A 87 -11.34 22.23 21.95
C THR A 87 -10.38 21.12 21.49
N TYR A 88 -10.89 19.93 21.23
CA TYR A 88 -10.09 18.81 20.79
C TYR A 88 -9.57 19.05 19.37
N TYR A 89 -8.25 18.92 19.19
CA TYR A 89 -7.63 19.03 17.88
C TYR A 89 -7.77 17.73 17.11
N TYR A 90 -8.40 17.80 15.95
CA TYR A 90 -8.43 16.70 14.98
C TYR A 90 -7.38 16.97 13.91
N ASP A 91 -6.42 16.05 13.74
CA ASP A 91 -5.44 16.16 12.67
C ASP A 91 -6.16 16.06 11.31
N PRO A 92 -6.12 17.11 10.45
CA PRO A 92 -6.74 17.07 9.12
C PRO A 92 -6.04 16.07 8.18
N HIS A 93 -4.85 15.60 8.54
CA HIS A 93 -4.08 14.65 7.76
C HIS A 93 -3.68 13.41 8.58
N PRO A 94 -4.63 12.62 9.11
CA PRO A 94 -4.36 11.53 10.05
C PRO A 94 -3.49 10.42 9.47
N PHE A 95 -3.46 10.30 8.13
CA PHE A 95 -2.66 9.29 7.43
C PHE A 95 -1.25 9.74 7.06
N VAL A 96 -0.98 11.04 7.13
CA VAL A 96 0.32 11.62 6.77
C VAL A 96 0.97 12.24 8.01
N PRO A 97 1.92 11.56 8.66
CA PRO A 97 2.57 12.10 9.85
C PRO A 97 3.21 13.48 9.60
N SER A 98 2.96 14.42 10.48
CA SER A 98 3.60 15.74 10.46
C SER A 98 5.09 15.66 10.77
N ASN A 99 5.50 14.71 11.63
CA ASN A 99 6.90 14.42 11.92
C ASN A 99 7.59 13.84 10.67
N ARG A 100 8.71 14.46 10.28
CA ARG A 100 9.44 14.16 9.04
C ARG A 100 10.01 12.74 9.01
N ASP A 101 10.59 12.29 10.12
CA ASP A 101 11.21 10.97 10.22
C ASP A 101 10.17 9.86 10.22
N LEU A 102 9.08 10.07 10.97
CA LEU A 102 7.96 9.14 11.00
C LEU A 102 7.29 9.04 9.61
N ARG A 103 7.15 10.16 8.91
CA ARG A 103 6.62 10.19 7.53
C ARG A 103 7.53 9.43 6.58
N ALA A 104 8.84 9.65 6.63
CA ALA A 104 9.80 8.94 5.78
C ALA A 104 9.76 7.42 6.04
N LYS A 105 9.70 7.01 7.32
CA LYS A 105 9.55 5.60 7.70
C LYS A 105 8.27 5.00 7.13
N ARG A 106 7.15 5.69 7.26
CA ARG A 106 5.85 5.23 6.76
C ARG A 106 5.80 5.17 5.24
N CYS A 107 6.35 6.17 4.53
CA CYS A 107 6.44 6.13 3.07
C CYS A 107 7.27 4.95 2.58
N LYS A 108 8.40 4.68 3.25
CA LYS A 108 9.23 3.51 2.94
C LYS A 108 8.48 2.21 3.16
N GLU A 109 7.75 2.07 4.27
CA GLU A 109 6.95 0.90 4.59
C GLU A 109 5.85 0.66 3.54
N VAL A 110 5.10 1.70 3.15
CA VAL A 110 4.08 1.62 2.09
C VAL A 110 4.67 1.19 0.76
N PHE A 111 5.82 1.75 0.39
CA PHE A 111 6.52 1.37 -0.83
C PHE A 111 7.02 -0.08 -0.80
N ASP A 112 7.54 -0.53 0.34
CA ASP A 112 7.97 -1.91 0.53
C ASP A 112 6.77 -2.89 0.45
N ILE A 113 5.61 -2.53 1.01
CA ILE A 113 4.37 -3.34 0.92
C ILE A 113 3.97 -3.53 -0.55
N GLN A 114 3.88 -2.45 -1.32
CA GLN A 114 3.52 -2.51 -2.75
C GLN A 114 4.52 -3.34 -3.56
N THR A 115 5.81 -3.11 -3.33
CA THR A 115 6.88 -3.85 -4.00
C THR A 115 6.80 -5.34 -3.72
N ARG A 116 6.60 -5.73 -2.47
CA ARG A 116 6.52 -7.14 -2.07
C ARG A 116 5.24 -7.82 -2.57
N GLY A 117 4.13 -7.10 -2.61
CA GLY A 117 2.89 -7.59 -3.21
C GLY A 117 3.10 -7.98 -4.68
N LEU A 118 3.70 -7.09 -5.45
CA LEU A 118 4.03 -7.36 -6.86
C LEU A 118 5.03 -8.52 -7.01
N MET A 119 6.11 -8.54 -6.21
CA MET A 119 7.09 -9.63 -6.21
C MET A 119 6.43 -10.99 -5.96
N GLN A 120 5.54 -11.06 -4.98
CA GLN A 120 4.85 -12.29 -4.64
C GLN A 120 3.94 -12.75 -5.77
N ARG A 121 3.25 -11.83 -6.42
CA ARG A 121 2.41 -12.13 -7.58
C ARG A 121 3.22 -12.66 -8.76
N LEU A 122 4.31 -11.99 -9.11
CA LEU A 122 5.21 -12.42 -10.18
C LEU A 122 5.80 -13.82 -9.93
N LYS A 123 6.23 -14.09 -8.69
CA LYS A 123 6.73 -15.42 -8.30
C LYS A 123 5.65 -16.49 -8.41
N ALA A 124 4.46 -16.23 -7.88
CA ALA A 124 3.37 -17.21 -7.86
C ALA A 124 2.87 -17.57 -9.26
N THR A 125 2.87 -16.62 -10.19
CA THR A 125 2.44 -16.82 -11.57
C THR A 125 3.57 -17.27 -12.51
N GLY A 126 4.83 -17.14 -12.10
CA GLY A 126 6.00 -17.39 -12.95
C GLY A 126 6.21 -16.33 -14.05
N ILE A 127 5.45 -15.24 -14.02
CA ILE A 127 5.52 -14.16 -15.01
C ILE A 127 6.81 -13.35 -14.77
N LYS A 128 7.54 -13.08 -15.84
CA LYS A 128 8.80 -12.33 -15.83
C LYS A 128 8.75 -11.03 -16.62
N LYS A 129 7.61 -10.73 -17.25
CA LYS A 129 7.40 -9.48 -18.01
C LYS A 129 6.17 -8.76 -17.49
N VAL A 130 6.21 -7.45 -17.48
CA VAL A 130 5.08 -6.59 -17.12
C VAL A 130 4.91 -5.50 -18.17
N VAL A 131 3.66 -5.12 -18.40
CA VAL A 131 3.29 -3.99 -19.27
C VAL A 131 2.63 -2.94 -18.40
N ILE A 132 3.02 -1.67 -18.57
CA ILE A 132 2.49 -0.56 -17.77
C ILE A 132 2.32 0.69 -18.60
N GLY A 133 1.17 1.35 -18.46
CA GLY A 133 0.91 2.66 -19.09
C GLY A 133 1.47 3.81 -18.25
N ILE A 134 2.24 4.70 -18.86
CA ILE A 134 2.86 5.84 -18.19
C ILE A 134 2.29 7.14 -18.74
N SER A 135 1.52 7.83 -17.89
CA SER A 135 0.92 9.12 -18.25
C SER A 135 1.84 10.32 -17.97
N GLY A 136 2.89 10.14 -17.19
CA GLY A 136 3.72 11.22 -16.64
C GLY A 136 3.15 11.87 -15.38
N GLY A 137 2.06 11.35 -14.83
CA GLY A 137 1.48 11.73 -13.53
C GLY A 137 2.09 10.94 -12.36
N LEU A 138 1.76 11.35 -11.13
CA LEU A 138 2.34 10.75 -9.92
C LEU A 138 1.99 9.26 -9.74
N ASP A 139 0.77 8.85 -10.05
CA ASP A 139 0.32 7.48 -9.86
C ASP A 139 1.09 6.50 -10.75
N SER A 140 1.18 6.81 -12.05
CA SER A 140 1.93 5.99 -13.00
C SER A 140 3.43 6.00 -12.71
N THR A 141 3.97 7.12 -12.21
CA THR A 141 5.35 7.23 -11.75
C THR A 141 5.61 6.28 -10.57
N LEU A 142 4.76 6.33 -9.55
CA LEU A 142 4.87 5.44 -8.39
C LEU A 142 4.76 3.96 -8.80
N ALA A 143 3.81 3.63 -9.66
CA ALA A 143 3.63 2.27 -10.14
C ALA A 143 4.86 1.76 -10.89
N LEU A 144 5.49 2.57 -11.74
CA LEU A 144 6.72 2.21 -12.45
C LEU A 144 7.91 2.02 -11.49
N LEU A 145 8.03 2.87 -10.47
CA LEU A 145 9.05 2.73 -9.42
C LEU A 145 8.88 1.42 -8.65
N VAL A 146 7.63 1.04 -8.31
CA VAL A 146 7.32 -0.24 -7.66
C VAL A 146 7.69 -1.42 -8.55
N CYS A 147 7.35 -1.38 -9.85
CA CYS A 147 7.74 -2.40 -10.81
C CYS A 147 9.27 -2.55 -10.88
N THR A 148 9.97 -1.45 -11.04
CA THR A 148 11.44 -1.44 -11.13
C THR A 148 12.10 -2.00 -9.87
N MET A 149 11.60 -1.61 -8.70
CA MET A 149 12.12 -2.14 -7.43
C MET A 149 11.83 -3.63 -7.26
N ALA A 150 10.64 -4.09 -7.65
CA ALA A 150 10.28 -5.50 -7.60
C ALA A 150 11.19 -6.34 -8.51
N PHE A 151 11.44 -5.88 -9.73
CA PHE A 151 12.33 -6.55 -10.68
C PHE A 151 13.77 -6.61 -10.17
N LYS A 152 14.30 -5.50 -9.65
CA LYS A 152 15.64 -5.47 -9.02
C LYS A 152 15.76 -6.46 -7.86
N LYS A 153 14.77 -6.50 -6.96
CA LYS A 153 14.76 -7.45 -5.82
C LYS A 153 14.60 -8.92 -6.24
N LEU A 154 13.99 -9.18 -7.40
CA LEU A 154 13.85 -10.53 -7.97
C LEU A 154 15.03 -10.93 -8.86
N ASN A 155 15.99 -10.03 -9.09
CA ASN A 155 17.07 -10.18 -10.07
C ASN A 155 16.52 -10.44 -11.50
N TYR A 156 15.41 -9.77 -11.85
CA TYR A 156 14.88 -9.75 -13.20
C TYR A 156 15.44 -8.56 -13.97
N ASP A 157 15.51 -8.68 -15.30
CA ASP A 157 15.96 -7.58 -16.16
C ASP A 157 14.89 -6.47 -16.20
N THR A 158 15.29 -5.22 -15.95
CA THR A 158 14.39 -4.06 -16.06
C THR A 158 13.90 -3.84 -17.49
N LYS A 159 14.59 -4.37 -18.50
CA LYS A 159 14.14 -4.38 -19.89
C LYS A 159 12.88 -5.20 -20.14
N ASP A 160 12.56 -6.12 -19.23
CA ASP A 160 11.29 -6.88 -19.26
C ASP A 160 10.10 -6.08 -18.68
N ILE A 161 10.33 -4.84 -18.22
CA ILE A 161 9.28 -3.87 -17.92
C ILE A 161 9.01 -3.08 -19.20
N ILE A 162 7.87 -3.32 -19.81
CA ILE A 162 7.42 -2.62 -21.03
C ILE A 162 6.57 -1.43 -20.60
N ALA A 163 7.15 -0.25 -20.62
CA ALA A 163 6.50 0.99 -20.24
C ALA A 163 6.00 1.73 -21.50
N ILE A 164 4.70 1.99 -21.59
CA ILE A 164 4.05 2.55 -22.76
C ILE A 164 3.46 3.92 -22.42
N THR A 165 3.88 4.96 -23.15
CA THR A 165 3.19 6.25 -23.11
C THR A 165 2.27 6.38 -24.31
N MET A 166 1.03 6.82 -24.05
CA MET A 166 -0.04 6.86 -25.06
C MET A 166 -0.62 8.28 -25.15
N PRO A 167 0.08 9.20 -25.83
CA PRO A 167 -0.43 10.56 -26.02
C PRO A 167 -1.76 10.56 -26.80
N CYS A 168 -2.63 11.52 -26.44
CA CYS A 168 -3.89 11.84 -27.08
C CYS A 168 -4.19 13.33 -26.88
N PHE A 169 -5.38 13.80 -27.21
CA PHE A 169 -5.79 15.21 -27.23
C PHE A 169 -5.40 16.06 -26.00
N GLY A 170 -5.51 15.50 -24.80
CA GLY A 170 -5.18 16.21 -23.55
C GLY A 170 -3.72 16.09 -23.09
N THR A 171 -2.85 15.44 -23.86
CA THR A 171 -1.48 15.19 -23.43
C THR A 171 -0.60 16.40 -23.71
N THR A 172 -0.03 17.00 -22.65
CA THR A 172 0.91 18.12 -22.80
C THR A 172 2.32 17.60 -23.09
N SER A 173 3.13 18.42 -23.79
CA SER A 173 4.55 18.11 -24.04
C SER A 173 5.32 17.85 -22.75
N ARG A 174 4.96 18.54 -21.66
CA ARG A 174 5.58 18.37 -20.34
C ARG A 174 5.33 16.99 -19.76
N THR A 175 4.08 16.52 -19.74
CA THR A 175 3.74 15.20 -19.21
C THR A 175 4.35 14.08 -20.03
N LYS A 176 4.34 14.21 -21.35
CA LYS A 176 5.01 13.28 -22.27
C LYS A 176 6.51 13.19 -21.98
N ASN A 177 7.21 14.34 -21.92
CA ASN A 177 8.64 14.38 -21.67
C ASN A 177 9.00 13.82 -20.29
N ASN A 178 8.19 14.08 -19.26
CA ASN A 178 8.38 13.49 -17.94
C ASN A 178 8.27 11.95 -18.00
N ALA A 179 7.30 11.41 -18.76
CA ALA A 179 7.14 9.98 -18.92
C ALA A 179 8.37 9.35 -19.59
N LEU A 180 8.81 9.91 -20.72
CA LEU A 180 9.95 9.40 -21.47
C LEU A 180 11.25 9.48 -20.66
N GLY A 181 11.52 10.61 -20.02
CA GLY A 181 12.71 10.78 -19.17
C GLY A 181 12.74 9.79 -18.00
N LEU A 182 11.59 9.55 -17.35
CA LEU A 182 11.50 8.56 -16.28
C LEU A 182 11.78 7.13 -16.77
N MET A 183 11.25 6.75 -17.92
CA MET A 183 11.48 5.43 -18.50
C MET A 183 12.97 5.23 -18.87
N GLU A 184 13.62 6.26 -19.40
CA GLU A 184 15.05 6.25 -19.73
C GLU A 184 15.91 6.09 -18.47
N GLU A 185 15.67 6.92 -17.44
CA GLU A 185 16.40 6.88 -16.15
C GLU A 185 16.26 5.51 -15.45
N LEU A 186 15.13 4.87 -15.57
CA LEU A 186 14.88 3.54 -14.98
C LEU A 186 15.37 2.39 -15.85
N ALA A 187 15.89 2.69 -17.04
CA ALA A 187 16.41 1.73 -18.03
C ALA A 187 15.40 0.63 -18.38
N VAL A 188 14.11 0.97 -18.47
CA VAL A 188 13.04 0.06 -18.90
C VAL A 188 12.89 0.06 -20.43
N THR A 189 12.09 -0.86 -20.99
CA THR A 189 11.71 -0.80 -22.39
C THR A 189 10.64 0.25 -22.56
N SER A 190 10.94 1.31 -23.31
CA SER A 190 10.05 2.45 -23.55
C SER A 190 9.40 2.36 -24.92
N ILE A 191 8.08 2.50 -24.97
CA ILE A 191 7.29 2.53 -26.19
C ILE A 191 6.38 3.76 -26.16
N GLU A 192 6.27 4.45 -27.30
CA GLU A 192 5.32 5.52 -27.50
C GLU A 192 4.28 5.06 -28.53
N VAL A 193 2.99 5.18 -28.22
CA VAL A 193 1.88 4.87 -29.12
C VAL A 193 0.92 6.05 -29.14
N ASP A 194 0.86 6.78 -30.27
CA ASP A 194 -0.17 7.79 -30.46
C ASP A 194 -1.52 7.13 -30.71
N ILE A 195 -2.46 7.37 -29.80
CA ILE A 195 -3.80 6.75 -29.85
C ILE A 195 -4.86 7.67 -30.48
N THR A 196 -4.49 8.83 -30.97
CA THR A 196 -5.43 9.87 -31.45
C THR A 196 -6.35 9.35 -32.53
N GLU A 197 -5.83 8.64 -33.53
CA GLU A 197 -6.66 8.11 -34.61
C GLU A 197 -7.60 6.99 -34.15
N SER A 198 -7.14 6.10 -33.26
CA SER A 198 -7.98 5.05 -32.70
C SER A 198 -9.17 5.63 -31.91
N VAL A 199 -8.92 6.69 -31.14
CA VAL A 199 -9.96 7.40 -30.39
C VAL A 199 -10.93 8.10 -31.33
N ARG A 200 -10.45 8.74 -32.40
CA ARG A 200 -11.33 9.35 -33.42
C ARG A 200 -12.26 8.37 -34.11
N ILE A 201 -11.77 7.18 -34.40
CA ILE A 201 -12.61 6.12 -34.97
C ILE A 201 -13.74 5.78 -34.02
N GLN A 202 -13.43 5.56 -32.73
CA GLN A 202 -14.43 5.25 -31.70
C GLN A 202 -15.43 6.39 -31.52
N PHE A 203 -14.96 7.66 -31.50
CA PHE A 203 -15.86 8.82 -31.45
C PHE A 203 -16.85 8.83 -32.60
N ARG A 204 -16.39 8.52 -33.82
CA ARG A 204 -17.26 8.42 -35.01
C ARG A 204 -18.30 7.32 -34.85
N ASP A 205 -17.90 6.15 -34.37
CA ASP A 205 -18.78 4.99 -34.26
C ASP A 205 -19.90 5.18 -33.22
N ILE A 206 -19.67 6.05 -32.19
CA ILE A 206 -20.64 6.35 -31.14
C ILE A 206 -21.27 7.75 -31.27
N GLU A 207 -21.03 8.43 -32.38
CA GLU A 207 -21.52 9.79 -32.66
C GLU A 207 -21.10 10.83 -31.56
N GLN A 208 -19.93 10.68 -30.98
CA GLN A 208 -19.36 11.63 -30.00
C GLN A 208 -18.69 12.79 -30.75
N ASP A 209 -19.03 14.02 -30.37
CA ASP A 209 -18.32 15.22 -30.83
C ASP A 209 -16.98 15.38 -30.12
N GLU A 210 -15.89 15.48 -30.88
CA GLU A 210 -14.51 15.65 -30.36
C GLU A 210 -14.36 16.94 -29.50
N ASN A 211 -15.22 17.94 -29.69
CA ASN A 211 -15.20 19.19 -28.95
C ASN A 211 -15.97 19.14 -27.62
N ILE A 212 -16.74 18.09 -27.38
CA ILE A 212 -17.50 17.90 -26.13
C ILE A 212 -16.68 17.03 -25.18
N HIS A 213 -16.06 17.68 -24.20
CA HIS A 213 -15.20 17.03 -23.21
C HIS A 213 -16.02 16.54 -22.01
N ASP A 214 -16.85 15.56 -22.21
CA ASP A 214 -17.68 14.90 -21.20
C ASP A 214 -17.10 13.56 -20.73
N VAL A 215 -17.88 12.83 -19.93
CA VAL A 215 -17.50 11.49 -19.42
C VAL A 215 -17.25 10.50 -20.56
N THR A 216 -17.97 10.61 -21.68
CA THR A 216 -17.80 9.74 -22.85
C THR A 216 -16.45 9.99 -23.51
N TYR A 217 -16.09 11.26 -23.69
CA TYR A 217 -14.78 11.67 -24.21
C TYR A 217 -13.62 11.11 -23.40
N GLU A 218 -13.70 11.18 -22.07
CA GLU A 218 -12.66 10.63 -21.18
C GLU A 218 -12.62 9.11 -21.23
N ASN A 219 -13.78 8.44 -21.20
CA ASN A 219 -13.88 6.99 -21.18
C ASN A 219 -13.35 6.33 -22.45
N VAL A 220 -13.59 6.89 -23.63
CA VAL A 220 -13.06 6.34 -24.88
C VAL A 220 -11.53 6.32 -24.84
N GLN A 221 -10.90 7.41 -24.42
CA GLN A 221 -9.45 7.47 -24.30
C GLN A 221 -8.91 6.48 -23.27
N ALA A 222 -9.59 6.34 -22.12
CA ALA A 222 -9.19 5.39 -21.08
C ALA A 222 -9.27 3.93 -21.55
N ARG A 223 -10.34 3.59 -22.26
CA ARG A 223 -10.53 2.23 -22.81
C ARG A 223 -9.53 1.90 -23.90
N THR A 224 -9.29 2.83 -24.84
CA THR A 224 -8.27 2.64 -25.89
C THR A 224 -6.88 2.38 -25.29
N ARG A 225 -6.52 3.09 -24.22
CA ARG A 225 -5.27 2.81 -23.49
C ARG A 225 -5.25 1.41 -22.89
N THR A 226 -6.37 0.98 -22.31
CA THR A 226 -6.47 -0.37 -21.73
C THR A 226 -6.31 -1.46 -22.79
N GLU A 227 -6.95 -1.32 -23.95
CA GLU A 227 -6.84 -2.29 -25.05
C GLU A 227 -5.39 -2.46 -25.54
N ILE A 228 -4.63 -1.38 -25.61
CA ILE A 228 -3.21 -1.42 -26.02
C ILE A 228 -2.31 -2.09 -24.97
N LEU A 229 -2.67 -2.00 -23.69
CA LEU A 229 -1.90 -2.59 -22.60
C LEU A 229 -2.17 -4.09 -22.41
N MET A 230 -3.26 -4.60 -22.95
CA MET A 230 -3.66 -6.02 -22.84
C MET A 230 -3.12 -6.88 -23.99
#